data_bdf6a9e11f8ef1c03521d599f759d7db
#
_entry.id   bdf6a9e11f8ef1c03521d599f759d7db
#
_cell.length_a   1.000
_cell.length_b   1.000
_cell.length_c   1.000
_cell.angle_alpha   90.00
_cell.angle_beta   90.00
_cell.angle_gamma   90.00
#
_symmetry.space_group_name_H-M   'P 1'
#
loop_
_entity.id
_entity.type
_entity.pdbx_description
1 polymer ?
#
loop_
_entity_poly.entity_id
_entity_poly.type
_entity_poly.pdbx_seq_one_letter_code
_entity_poly.pdbx_strand_id
1 'polypeptide(L)'
;MRFLFLLLLFFSFNVYGNSQNYIFGWTQLNNPDLFSPRGGTSTGPDVDLEKSPNPFWLKLQNKNLNKFERDRLAILAMQGEYKVNFDFMETMGFVENYIPQKPYQSWGTEFVTVIKDENDFISLQHIMVMFFEEEDGSISDPIVVKHWRQDWKYEDKLINNYIGDDTWEKNIIPMDKRKGTWSQFVYQVDDSPRYEGFGKWKHFSNSSIWTSNNTSRPLPRREKSIRDDYDLIKGTNIHTITPNGWVHEQNNSKVTLKDFVLAKEIGLARYQRIKNFDWSAGEIYWAKTEEFWRKVREVWTKEIENSKKIKVSQNANDAILFIRLFELADEYKRGNIQSISKIETIINEHIYE
;
A
#
# COMPACT_ATOMS: atom_id res chain seq x y z
N MET A 1 17.43 -13.42 72.23
CA MET A 1 16.59 -12.75 71.21
C MET A 1 17.53 -12.32 70.08
N ARG A 2 17.55 -13.10 68.98
CA ARG A 2 18.36 -12.79 67.79
C ARG A 2 17.40 -12.29 66.72
N PHE A 3 17.53 -11.03 66.34
CA PHE A 3 16.84 -10.42 65.21
C PHE A 3 17.55 -10.82 63.92
N LEU A 4 16.85 -11.54 63.05
CA LEU A 4 17.31 -11.89 61.74
C LEU A 4 16.84 -10.79 60.77
N PHE A 5 17.76 -9.98 60.23
CA PHE A 5 17.48 -9.01 59.19
C PHE A 5 17.44 -9.75 57.85
N LEU A 6 16.26 -9.86 57.27
CA LEU A 6 16.08 -10.36 55.89
C LEU A 6 16.35 -9.21 54.94
N LEU A 7 17.48 -9.26 54.23
CA LEU A 7 17.83 -8.30 53.18
C LEU A 7 17.11 -8.75 51.90
N LEU A 8 16.00 -8.08 51.56
CA LEU A 8 15.32 -8.25 50.26
C LEU A 8 16.10 -7.51 49.17
N LEU A 9 16.91 -8.26 48.42
CA LEU A 9 17.54 -7.77 47.18
C LEU A 9 16.45 -7.65 46.08
N PHE A 10 16.02 -6.42 45.82
CA PHE A 10 15.25 -6.10 44.62
C PHE A 10 16.15 -6.22 43.38
N PHE A 11 16.12 -7.33 42.69
CA PHE A 11 16.61 -7.39 41.33
C PHE A 11 15.61 -6.64 40.41
N SER A 12 15.92 -5.40 40.06
CA SER A 12 15.26 -4.72 38.96
C SER A 12 15.68 -5.41 37.65
N PHE A 13 14.86 -6.33 37.19
CA PHE A 13 14.95 -6.78 35.81
C PHE A 13 14.58 -5.60 34.92
N ASN A 14 15.58 -5.00 34.28
CA ASN A 14 15.34 -4.18 33.11
C ASN A 14 14.79 -5.12 32.03
N VAL A 15 13.48 -5.20 31.92
CA VAL A 15 12.83 -5.76 30.74
C VAL A 15 13.08 -4.76 29.63
N TYR A 16 14.12 -4.99 28.84
CA TYR A 16 14.21 -4.38 27.53
C TYR A 16 12.95 -4.81 26.78
N GLY A 17 12.04 -3.88 26.57
CA GLY A 17 10.86 -4.10 25.77
C GLY A 17 11.30 -4.35 24.35
N ASN A 18 11.51 -5.62 23.99
CA ASN A 18 11.51 -6.02 22.60
C ASN A 18 10.20 -5.50 22.01
N SER A 19 10.31 -4.77 20.91
CA SER A 19 9.15 -4.39 20.12
C SER A 19 8.30 -5.63 19.92
N GLN A 20 7.14 -5.68 20.58
CA GLN A 20 6.28 -6.85 20.47
C GLN A 20 5.79 -6.91 19.03
N ASN A 21 6.34 -7.84 18.28
CA ASN A 21 5.74 -8.25 17.03
C ASN A 21 4.37 -8.85 17.37
N TYR A 22 3.30 -8.24 16.89
CA TYR A 22 1.96 -8.80 17.04
C TYR A 22 1.89 -10.07 16.21
N ILE A 23 1.89 -11.22 16.86
CA ILE A 23 1.63 -12.50 16.21
C ILE A 23 0.12 -12.74 16.36
N PHE A 24 -0.61 -12.65 15.25
CA PHE A 24 -1.97 -13.15 15.17
C PHE A 24 -1.91 -14.65 14.93
N GLY A 25 -2.22 -15.45 15.95
CA GLY A 25 -2.32 -16.89 15.82
C GLY A 25 -3.76 -17.34 16.02
N TRP A 26 -4.24 -18.25 15.19
CA TRP A 26 -5.46 -19.00 15.46
C TRP A 26 -5.08 -20.25 16.26
N THR A 27 -5.63 -20.40 17.46
CA THR A 27 -5.41 -21.57 18.34
C THR A 27 -5.90 -22.88 17.72
N GLN A 28 -6.61 -22.85 16.60
CA GLN A 28 -7.13 -24.01 15.88
C GLN A 28 -6.07 -24.66 14.96
N LEU A 29 -4.95 -24.00 14.70
CA LEU A 29 -3.88 -24.54 13.88
C LEU A 29 -2.89 -25.28 14.77
N ASN A 30 -2.97 -26.61 14.79
CA ASN A 30 -2.07 -27.47 15.58
C ASN A 30 -0.63 -27.54 15.02
N ASN A 31 -0.31 -26.77 14.00
CA ASN A 31 1.03 -26.73 13.41
C ASN A 31 1.79 -25.48 13.87
N PRO A 32 2.82 -25.60 14.73
CA PRO A 32 3.61 -24.48 15.21
C PRO A 32 4.28 -23.67 14.08
N ASP A 33 4.61 -24.30 12.97
CA ASP A 33 5.24 -23.61 11.81
C ASP A 33 4.34 -22.57 11.17
N LEU A 34 3.01 -22.68 11.34
CA LEU A 34 2.06 -21.70 10.82
C LEU A 34 1.99 -20.42 11.68
N PHE A 35 2.52 -20.44 12.90
CA PHE A 35 2.56 -19.26 13.77
C PHE A 35 3.75 -18.34 13.49
N SER A 36 4.73 -18.81 12.72
CA SER A 36 5.86 -17.96 12.32
C SER A 36 5.48 -17.13 11.09
N PRO A 37 5.46 -15.79 11.16
CA PRO A 37 5.16 -14.97 10.01
C PRO A 37 6.25 -15.15 8.94
N ARG A 38 5.84 -15.06 7.67
CA ARG A 38 6.73 -14.94 6.52
C ARG A 38 6.74 -13.49 6.02
N GLY A 39 7.73 -13.11 5.28
CA GLY A 39 7.79 -11.80 4.62
C GLY A 39 9.18 -11.22 4.60
N GLY A 40 9.35 -10.18 3.79
CA GLY A 40 10.54 -9.34 3.80
C GLY A 40 10.57 -8.56 5.11
N THR A 41 11.27 -9.09 6.08
CA THR A 41 11.49 -8.34 7.31
C THR A 41 12.53 -7.29 7.05
N SER A 42 12.18 -6.06 7.34
CA SER A 42 13.18 -5.04 7.49
C SER A 42 13.88 -5.29 8.82
N THR A 43 15.13 -5.65 8.76
CA THR A 43 16.04 -5.60 9.92
C THR A 43 16.63 -4.19 10.00
N GLY A 44 15.78 -3.17 9.89
CA GLY A 44 16.23 -1.79 9.91
C GLY A 44 16.32 -1.24 11.34
N PRO A 45 17.04 -0.13 11.53
CA PRO A 45 17.15 0.52 12.82
C PRO A 45 15.78 0.96 13.35
N ASP A 46 15.66 1.06 14.66
CA ASP A 46 14.46 1.59 15.31
C ASP A 46 14.18 3.02 14.84
N VAL A 47 12.90 3.36 14.74
CA VAL A 47 12.42 4.67 14.34
C VAL A 47 11.59 5.32 15.44
N ASP A 48 11.72 6.64 15.58
CA ASP A 48 10.97 7.43 16.55
C ASP A 48 9.54 7.71 16.06
N LEU A 49 8.53 7.30 16.81
CA LEU A 49 7.16 7.65 16.52
C LEU A 49 6.87 9.13 16.81
N GLU A 50 6.21 9.81 15.85
CA GLU A 50 5.69 11.16 16.06
C GLU A 50 4.38 11.09 16.86
N LYS A 51 4.35 11.79 17.99
CA LYS A 51 3.19 11.79 18.90
C LYS A 51 2.24 12.95 18.68
N SER A 52 2.67 14.01 17.97
CA SER A 52 1.81 15.15 17.67
C SER A 52 0.79 14.79 16.58
N PRO A 53 -0.43 15.30 16.64
CA PRO A 53 -1.42 15.05 15.62
C PRO A 53 -1.00 15.58 14.24
N ASN A 54 -1.42 14.87 13.18
CA ASN A 54 -1.22 15.30 11.81
C ASN A 54 -1.89 16.66 11.55
N PRO A 55 -1.20 17.63 10.94
CA PRO A 55 -1.75 18.96 10.66
C PRO A 55 -3.04 18.96 9.83
N PHE A 56 -3.18 18.05 8.86
CA PHE A 56 -4.41 17.90 8.07
C PHE A 56 -5.54 17.28 8.90
N TRP A 57 -5.21 16.34 9.79
CA TRP A 57 -6.19 15.81 10.73
C TRP A 57 -6.72 16.91 11.67
N LEU A 58 -5.87 17.83 12.14
CA LEU A 58 -6.30 18.97 12.93
C LEU A 58 -7.24 19.89 12.15
N LYS A 59 -6.93 20.19 10.87
CA LYS A 59 -7.81 20.97 9.99
C LYS A 59 -9.16 20.27 9.78
N LEU A 60 -9.15 18.94 9.66
CA LEU A 60 -10.35 18.12 9.48
C LEU A 60 -11.34 18.23 10.66
N GLN A 61 -10.87 18.60 11.86
CA GLN A 61 -11.74 18.81 13.05
C GLN A 61 -12.58 20.09 12.99
N ASN A 62 -12.37 20.99 12.02
CA ASN A 62 -13.16 22.20 11.87
C ASN A 62 -14.61 21.85 11.53
N LYS A 63 -15.53 22.25 12.41
CA LYS A 63 -16.97 21.96 12.30
C LYS A 63 -17.67 22.70 11.14
N ASN A 64 -17.07 23.78 10.63
CA ASN A 64 -17.64 24.59 9.56
C ASN A 64 -17.38 24.03 8.15
N LEU A 65 -16.57 22.97 8.02
CA LEU A 65 -16.31 22.32 6.75
C LEU A 65 -17.55 21.58 6.24
N ASN A 66 -17.84 21.71 4.96
CA ASN A 66 -18.82 20.86 4.30
C ASN A 66 -18.24 19.44 4.09
N LYS A 67 -19.07 18.50 3.63
CA LYS A 67 -18.65 17.11 3.47
C LYS A 67 -17.53 16.96 2.47
N PHE A 68 -17.59 17.61 1.32
CA PHE A 68 -16.57 17.54 0.27
C PHE A 68 -15.21 18.03 0.76
N GLU A 69 -15.17 19.14 1.48
CA GLU A 69 -13.94 19.68 2.08
C GLU A 69 -13.35 18.72 3.12
N ARG A 70 -14.20 18.08 3.93
CA ARG A 70 -13.74 17.06 4.89
C ARG A 70 -13.18 15.84 4.19
N ASP A 71 -13.85 15.36 3.14
CA ASP A 71 -13.38 14.22 2.34
C ASP A 71 -11.96 14.50 1.78
N ARG A 72 -11.78 15.69 1.18
CA ARG A 72 -10.47 16.13 0.67
C ARG A 72 -9.39 16.18 1.74
N LEU A 73 -9.71 16.79 2.89
CA LEU A 73 -8.75 16.85 4.01
C LEU A 73 -8.42 15.48 4.57
N ALA A 74 -9.35 14.52 4.55
CA ALA A 74 -9.08 13.15 4.96
C ALA A 74 -8.12 12.46 3.98
N ILE A 75 -8.25 12.68 2.67
CA ILE A 75 -7.31 12.18 1.67
C ILE A 75 -5.94 12.84 1.86
N LEU A 76 -5.88 14.16 1.99
CA LEU A 76 -4.63 14.90 2.20
C LEU A 76 -3.95 14.55 3.54
N ALA A 77 -4.69 14.07 4.54
CA ALA A 77 -4.11 13.61 5.81
C ALA A 77 -3.31 12.31 5.68
N MET A 78 -3.39 11.62 4.54
CA MET A 78 -2.55 10.45 4.25
C MET A 78 -1.12 10.82 3.80
N GLN A 79 -0.85 12.10 3.47
CA GLN A 79 0.52 12.54 3.21
C GLN A 79 1.33 12.61 4.51
N GLY A 80 2.63 12.38 4.42
CA GLY A 80 3.56 12.45 5.56
C GLY A 80 4.60 11.35 5.54
N GLU A 81 5.31 11.21 6.62
CA GLU A 81 6.45 10.34 6.84
C GLU A 81 6.06 9.23 7.79
N TYR A 82 6.26 7.97 7.40
CA TYR A 82 5.68 6.83 8.10
C TYR A 82 6.65 5.66 8.27
N LYS A 83 6.53 4.99 9.42
CA LYS A 83 6.74 3.56 9.52
C LYS A 83 5.44 2.88 9.08
N VAL A 84 5.54 1.99 8.13
CA VAL A 84 4.39 1.21 7.66
C VAL A 84 4.60 -0.28 7.96
N ASN A 85 3.60 -0.91 8.58
CA ASN A 85 3.54 -2.34 8.80
C ASN A 85 2.51 -2.95 7.87
N PHE A 86 2.86 -4.05 7.22
CA PHE A 86 2.00 -4.83 6.35
C PHE A 86 1.75 -6.21 6.98
N ASP A 87 0.51 -6.46 7.38
CA ASP A 87 0.09 -7.71 8.01
C ASP A 87 -1.01 -8.34 7.16
N PHE A 88 -0.83 -9.59 6.73
CA PHE A 88 -1.84 -10.34 5.98
C PHE A 88 -1.99 -11.73 6.54
N MET A 89 -3.24 -12.15 6.76
CA MET A 89 -3.54 -13.44 7.37
C MET A 89 -4.79 -14.04 6.74
N GLU A 90 -4.70 -15.30 6.32
CA GLU A 90 -5.87 -16.08 5.94
C GLU A 90 -6.64 -16.47 7.19
N THR A 91 -7.94 -16.18 7.22
CA THR A 91 -8.78 -16.35 8.40
C THR A 91 -9.65 -17.60 8.34
N MET A 92 -10.00 -18.07 7.14
CA MET A 92 -10.72 -19.32 6.92
C MET A 92 -10.56 -19.82 5.49
N GLY A 93 -10.56 -21.13 5.31
CA GLY A 93 -10.66 -21.80 4.02
C GLY A 93 -12.07 -22.32 3.75
N PHE A 94 -12.39 -22.51 2.47
CA PHE A 94 -13.70 -23.00 2.00
C PHE A 94 -13.60 -24.33 1.24
N VAL A 95 -12.44 -24.96 1.29
CA VAL A 95 -12.20 -26.30 0.74
C VAL A 95 -11.91 -27.29 1.86
N GLU A 96 -12.24 -28.55 1.62
CA GLU A 96 -11.98 -29.62 2.58
C GLU A 96 -10.48 -29.69 2.88
N ASN A 97 -10.12 -29.84 4.16
CA ASN A 97 -8.75 -29.92 4.65
C ASN A 97 -7.86 -28.72 4.26
N TYR A 98 -8.44 -27.53 4.07
CA TYR A 98 -7.66 -26.33 3.77
C TYR A 98 -6.69 -26.01 4.89
N ILE A 99 -5.43 -25.81 4.52
CA ILE A 99 -4.38 -25.35 5.43
C ILE A 99 -4.05 -23.90 5.08
N PRO A 100 -4.36 -22.92 5.96
CA PRO A 100 -4.00 -21.53 5.73
C PRO A 100 -2.50 -21.37 5.56
N GLN A 101 -2.11 -20.42 4.69
CA GLN A 101 -0.71 -20.07 4.55
C GLN A 101 -0.19 -19.35 5.81
N LYS A 102 1.13 -19.45 6.04
CA LYS A 102 1.77 -18.65 7.09
C LYS A 102 1.40 -17.17 6.92
N PRO A 103 1.05 -16.45 8.01
CA PRO A 103 0.81 -15.03 7.94
C PRO A 103 1.98 -14.29 7.29
N TYR A 104 1.68 -13.29 6.47
CA TYR A 104 2.70 -12.41 5.93
C TYR A 104 2.82 -11.17 6.81
N GLN A 105 4.04 -10.85 7.21
CA GLN A 105 4.34 -9.67 8.00
C GLN A 105 5.62 -9.02 7.49
N SER A 106 5.57 -7.71 7.24
CA SER A 106 6.74 -6.91 6.89
C SER A 106 6.54 -5.47 7.35
N TRP A 107 7.63 -4.71 7.41
CA TRP A 107 7.55 -3.28 7.64
C TRP A 107 8.59 -2.54 6.80
N GLY A 108 8.41 -1.24 6.65
CA GLY A 108 9.34 -0.35 5.99
C GLY A 108 9.09 1.09 6.40
N THR A 109 9.93 1.97 5.93
CA THR A 109 9.78 3.41 6.07
C THR A 109 9.43 4.02 4.72
N GLU A 110 8.43 4.90 4.71
CA GLU A 110 7.84 5.42 3.49
C GLU A 110 7.34 6.85 3.72
N PHE A 111 7.64 7.76 2.82
CA PHE A 111 6.93 9.04 2.80
C PHE A 111 5.91 9.07 1.66
N VAL A 112 4.81 9.75 1.93
CA VAL A 112 3.71 9.95 1.00
C VAL A 112 3.64 11.42 0.64
N THR A 113 3.77 11.73 -0.64
CA THR A 113 3.73 13.10 -1.15
C THR A 113 2.55 13.31 -2.08
N VAL A 114 1.98 14.51 -2.03
CA VAL A 114 0.95 14.95 -2.98
C VAL A 114 1.63 15.37 -4.28
N ILE A 115 1.31 14.69 -5.37
CA ILE A 115 1.86 15.01 -6.70
C ILE A 115 0.85 15.75 -7.59
N LYS A 116 -0.42 15.74 -7.21
CA LYS A 116 -1.48 16.53 -7.85
C LYS A 116 -2.60 16.80 -6.83
N ASP A 117 -3.04 18.06 -6.74
CA ASP A 117 -4.16 18.49 -5.90
C ASP A 117 -5.03 19.46 -6.69
N GLU A 118 -6.10 18.93 -7.27
CA GLU A 118 -7.13 19.69 -7.98
C GLU A 118 -8.45 19.60 -7.22
N ASN A 119 -9.45 20.38 -7.63
CA ASN A 119 -10.71 20.46 -6.90
C ASN A 119 -11.33 19.08 -6.63
N ASP A 120 -11.48 18.26 -7.67
CA ASP A 120 -12.14 16.95 -7.63
C ASP A 120 -11.16 15.76 -7.81
N PHE A 121 -9.84 16.04 -7.78
CA PHE A 121 -8.80 15.04 -7.99
C PHE A 121 -7.58 15.26 -7.09
N ILE A 122 -7.12 14.20 -6.42
CA ILE A 122 -5.90 14.20 -5.61
C ILE A 122 -5.09 12.95 -5.95
N SER A 123 -3.78 13.14 -6.20
CA SER A 123 -2.86 12.02 -6.42
C SER A 123 -1.76 12.01 -5.38
N LEU A 124 -1.56 10.84 -4.76
CA LEU A 124 -0.58 10.59 -3.70
C LEU A 124 0.44 9.57 -4.18
N GLN A 125 1.72 9.95 -4.17
CA GLN A 125 2.84 9.06 -4.49
C GLN A 125 3.52 8.59 -3.20
N HIS A 126 3.76 7.30 -3.11
CA HIS A 126 4.48 6.65 -2.04
C HIS A 126 5.93 6.40 -2.44
N ILE A 127 6.88 6.70 -1.57
CA ILE A 127 8.31 6.50 -1.81
C ILE A 127 8.92 5.87 -0.56
N MET A 128 9.45 4.67 -0.72
CA MET A 128 10.15 3.98 0.36
C MET A 128 11.60 4.43 0.41
N VAL A 129 12.07 4.67 1.63
CA VAL A 129 13.48 4.87 1.95
C VAL A 129 13.80 3.93 3.09
N MET A 130 14.58 2.91 2.84
CA MET A 130 14.83 1.84 3.80
C MET A 130 16.31 1.74 4.11
N PHE A 131 16.62 1.55 5.39
CA PHE A 131 17.94 1.19 5.87
C PHE A 131 17.86 -0.21 6.47
N PHE A 132 18.93 -0.99 6.32
CA PHE A 132 19.02 -2.33 6.88
C PHE A 132 20.19 -2.38 7.85
N GLU A 133 20.03 -3.13 8.93
CA GLU A 133 21.11 -3.50 9.83
C GLU A 133 21.79 -4.73 9.27
N GLU A 134 23.08 -4.62 8.98
CA GLU A 134 23.91 -5.68 8.45
C GLU A 134 24.36 -6.63 9.57
N GLU A 135 24.94 -7.78 9.23
CA GLU A 135 25.36 -8.79 10.20
C GLU A 135 26.43 -8.29 11.19
N ASP A 136 27.23 -7.31 10.81
CA ASP A 136 28.25 -6.66 11.65
C ASP A 136 27.71 -5.53 12.51
N GLY A 137 26.38 -5.25 12.46
CA GLY A 137 25.71 -4.17 13.17
C GLY A 137 25.85 -2.80 12.49
N SER A 138 26.48 -2.71 11.33
CA SER A 138 26.48 -1.48 10.53
C SER A 138 25.12 -1.24 9.87
N ILE A 139 24.85 0.01 9.52
CA ILE A 139 23.63 0.37 8.78
C ILE A 139 23.97 0.52 7.30
N SER A 140 23.19 -0.11 6.45
CA SER A 140 23.37 -0.06 5.00
C SER A 140 23.20 1.36 4.44
N ASP A 141 23.68 1.58 3.22
CA ASP A 141 23.25 2.72 2.42
C ASP A 141 21.72 2.69 2.21
N PRO A 142 21.06 3.86 2.05
CA PRO A 142 19.61 3.91 1.87
C PRO A 142 19.18 3.25 0.56
N ILE A 143 18.21 2.35 0.63
CA ILE A 143 17.54 1.77 -0.53
C ILE A 143 16.27 2.57 -0.79
N VAL A 144 16.21 3.23 -1.95
CA VAL A 144 15.06 4.04 -2.36
C VAL A 144 14.25 3.32 -3.42
N VAL A 145 12.93 3.20 -3.18
CA VAL A 145 12.00 2.60 -4.14
C VAL A 145 10.80 3.52 -4.32
N LYS A 146 10.57 4.02 -5.56
CA LYS A 146 9.25 4.54 -5.90
C LYS A 146 8.25 3.40 -5.74
N HIS A 147 7.35 3.57 -4.79
CA HIS A 147 6.37 2.56 -4.44
C HIS A 147 5.06 2.80 -5.19
N TRP A 148 3.94 2.34 -4.67
CA TRP A 148 2.64 2.48 -5.29
C TRP A 148 2.14 3.94 -5.29
N ARG A 149 1.16 4.21 -6.14
CA ARG A 149 0.47 5.50 -6.23
C ARG A 149 -1.03 5.29 -6.05
N GLN A 150 -1.72 6.29 -5.50
CA GLN A 150 -3.17 6.30 -5.40
C GLN A 150 -3.74 7.62 -5.91
N ASP A 151 -4.66 7.51 -6.83
CA ASP A 151 -5.43 8.63 -7.37
C ASP A 151 -6.84 8.62 -6.80
N TRP A 152 -7.28 9.75 -6.32
CA TRP A 152 -8.60 9.94 -5.74
C TRP A 152 -9.40 10.91 -6.60
N LYS A 153 -10.62 10.50 -7.03
CA LYS A 153 -11.48 11.33 -7.86
C LYS A 153 -12.91 11.38 -7.33
N TYR A 154 -13.44 12.60 -7.25
CA TYR A 154 -14.80 12.83 -6.72
C TYR A 154 -15.84 12.53 -7.79
N GLU A 155 -16.90 11.80 -7.40
CA GLU A 155 -18.03 11.43 -8.26
C GLU A 155 -17.62 10.90 -9.65
N ASP A 156 -16.58 10.05 -9.68
CA ASP A 156 -16.08 9.51 -10.93
C ASP A 156 -17.18 8.76 -11.70
N LYS A 157 -17.21 8.96 -13.01
CA LYS A 157 -18.17 8.33 -13.91
C LYS A 157 -17.78 6.92 -14.32
N LEU A 158 -16.48 6.65 -14.28
CA LEU A 158 -15.90 5.42 -14.79
C LEU A 158 -15.15 4.71 -13.68
N ILE A 159 -15.02 3.39 -13.83
CA ILE A 159 -14.19 2.55 -12.97
C ILE A 159 -13.53 1.46 -13.80
N ASN A 160 -12.25 1.20 -13.54
CA ASN A 160 -11.48 0.15 -14.21
C ASN A 160 -11.48 -1.10 -13.32
N ASN A 161 -12.38 -2.03 -13.61
CA ASN A 161 -12.51 -3.27 -12.86
C ASN A 161 -11.50 -4.31 -13.35
N TYR A 162 -10.71 -4.86 -12.46
CA TYR A 162 -9.92 -6.05 -12.77
C TYR A 162 -10.84 -7.26 -12.93
N ILE A 163 -10.75 -7.95 -14.06
CA ILE A 163 -11.62 -9.08 -14.39
C ILE A 163 -10.88 -10.43 -14.41
N GLY A 164 -9.62 -10.44 -14.00
CA GLY A 164 -8.74 -11.61 -14.07
C GLY A 164 -7.86 -11.59 -15.33
N ASP A 165 -6.95 -12.54 -15.43
CA ASP A 165 -6.04 -12.70 -16.58
C ASP A 165 -5.32 -11.39 -16.97
N ASP A 166 -4.80 -10.69 -15.96
CA ASP A 166 -4.10 -9.41 -16.11
C ASP A 166 -4.87 -8.35 -16.93
N THR A 167 -6.23 -8.39 -16.87
CA THR A 167 -7.13 -7.57 -17.69
C THR A 167 -7.99 -6.66 -16.81
N TRP A 168 -8.09 -5.39 -17.21
CA TRP A 168 -9.02 -4.39 -16.64
C TRP A 168 -10.07 -3.99 -17.67
N GLU A 169 -11.32 -3.89 -17.23
CA GLU A 169 -12.45 -3.44 -18.04
C GLU A 169 -13.07 -2.17 -17.48
N LYS A 170 -13.25 -1.19 -18.35
CA LYS A 170 -13.85 0.10 -17.99
C LYS A 170 -15.36 -0.02 -17.94
N ASN A 171 -15.94 0.35 -16.80
CA ASN A 171 -17.38 0.32 -16.56
C ASN A 171 -17.89 1.68 -16.08
N ILE A 172 -19.17 1.95 -16.33
CA ILE A 172 -19.85 3.18 -15.89
C ILE A 172 -20.37 2.97 -14.47
N ILE A 173 -20.08 3.92 -13.58
CA ILE A 173 -20.70 4.00 -12.25
C ILE A 173 -22.05 4.75 -12.41
N PRO A 174 -23.20 4.14 -12.11
CA PRO A 174 -24.50 4.82 -12.17
C PRO A 174 -24.54 6.07 -11.28
N MET A 175 -25.27 7.10 -11.71
CA MET A 175 -25.29 8.40 -11.03
C MET A 175 -25.75 8.31 -9.57
N ASP A 176 -26.73 7.46 -9.28
CA ASP A 176 -27.24 7.22 -7.92
C ASP A 176 -26.21 6.59 -7.00
N LYS A 177 -25.28 5.78 -7.54
CA LYS A 177 -24.21 5.12 -6.80
C LYS A 177 -22.99 6.03 -6.59
N ARG A 178 -22.66 6.89 -7.58
CA ARG A 178 -21.46 7.74 -7.50
C ARG A 178 -21.63 9.02 -6.71
N LYS A 179 -22.88 9.49 -6.50
CA LYS A 179 -23.15 10.76 -5.81
C LYS A 179 -22.54 10.80 -4.41
N GLY A 180 -21.65 11.77 -4.17
CA GLY A 180 -20.94 11.99 -2.91
C GLY A 180 -19.91 10.89 -2.59
N THR A 181 -19.39 10.19 -3.61
CA THR A 181 -18.32 9.21 -3.47
C THR A 181 -17.00 9.76 -3.95
N TRP A 182 -15.92 9.14 -3.49
CA TRP A 182 -14.59 9.23 -4.07
C TRP A 182 -14.21 7.86 -4.63
N SER A 183 -13.71 7.79 -5.86
CA SER A 183 -12.99 6.61 -6.33
C SER A 183 -11.54 6.68 -5.86
N GLN A 184 -10.94 5.51 -5.64
CA GLN A 184 -9.52 5.32 -5.43
C GLN A 184 -9.00 4.40 -6.51
N PHE A 185 -8.14 4.90 -7.40
CA PHE A 185 -7.40 4.09 -8.33
C PHE A 185 -5.99 3.86 -7.80
N VAL A 186 -5.64 2.60 -7.58
CA VAL A 186 -4.31 2.20 -7.09
C VAL A 186 -3.49 1.68 -8.27
N TYR A 187 -2.26 2.17 -8.36
CA TYR A 187 -1.28 1.81 -9.37
C TYR A 187 -0.09 1.08 -8.75
N GLN A 188 0.54 0.24 -9.53
CA GLN A 188 1.74 -0.49 -9.14
C GLN A 188 2.97 0.44 -9.13
N VAL A 189 4.14 -0.12 -8.81
CA VAL A 189 5.40 0.64 -8.74
C VAL A 189 5.84 1.24 -10.08
N ASP A 190 5.35 0.69 -11.18
CA ASP A 190 5.58 1.12 -12.57
C ASP A 190 4.44 1.96 -13.14
N ASP A 191 3.54 2.43 -12.28
CA ASP A 191 2.30 3.14 -12.62
C ASP A 191 1.31 2.35 -13.49
N SER A 192 1.52 1.04 -13.73
CA SER A 192 0.49 0.20 -14.33
C SER A 192 -0.72 0.02 -13.40
N PRO A 193 -1.93 -0.20 -13.93
CA PRO A 193 -3.13 -0.35 -13.13
C PRO A 193 -3.02 -1.54 -12.15
N ARG A 194 -3.57 -1.38 -10.95
CA ARG A 194 -3.70 -2.46 -10.00
C ARG A 194 -5.16 -2.77 -9.67
N TYR A 195 -5.87 -1.84 -9.07
CA TYR A 195 -7.32 -1.95 -8.82
C TYR A 195 -7.92 -0.57 -8.61
N GLU A 196 -9.21 -0.47 -8.84
CA GLU A 196 -9.97 0.73 -8.58
C GLU A 196 -11.23 0.39 -7.80
N GLY A 197 -11.63 1.26 -6.89
CA GLY A 197 -12.86 1.16 -6.12
C GLY A 197 -13.44 2.54 -5.83
N PHE A 198 -14.74 2.62 -5.57
CA PHE A 198 -15.39 3.86 -5.16
C PHE A 198 -16.18 3.67 -3.88
N GLY A 199 -16.28 4.74 -3.10
CA GLY A 199 -16.97 4.69 -1.81
C GLY A 199 -17.16 6.05 -1.19
N LYS A 200 -17.71 6.07 0.01
CA LYS A 200 -18.03 7.31 0.74
C LYS A 200 -17.20 7.44 2.00
N TRP A 201 -16.69 8.63 2.23
CA TRP A 201 -16.15 9.01 3.51
C TRP A 201 -17.26 9.18 4.55
N LYS A 202 -17.02 8.70 5.76
CA LYS A 202 -17.79 8.95 6.97
C LYS A 202 -16.86 9.60 7.99
N HIS A 203 -17.32 10.70 8.61
CA HIS A 203 -16.52 11.46 9.56
C HIS A 203 -17.11 11.35 10.95
N PHE A 204 -16.26 10.97 11.90
CA PHE A 204 -16.54 10.91 13.32
C PHE A 204 -15.75 12.00 14.04
N SER A 205 -15.95 12.16 15.35
CA SER A 205 -15.25 13.19 16.13
C SER A 205 -13.73 13.00 16.20
N ASN A 206 -13.24 11.78 16.01
CA ASN A 206 -11.83 11.44 16.18
C ASN A 206 -11.26 10.58 15.03
N SER A 207 -12.04 10.32 14.00
CA SER A 207 -11.59 9.54 12.84
C SER A 207 -12.43 9.86 11.60
N SER A 208 -11.85 9.57 10.44
CA SER A 208 -12.56 9.60 9.16
C SER A 208 -12.32 8.28 8.45
N ILE A 209 -13.39 7.67 7.95
CA ILE A 209 -13.35 6.32 7.38
C ILE A 209 -13.94 6.34 5.98
N TRP A 210 -13.17 5.87 5.00
CA TRP A 210 -13.66 5.57 3.66
C TRP A 210 -13.75 4.07 3.47
N THR A 211 -14.83 3.61 2.85
CA THR A 211 -15.03 2.20 2.55
C THR A 211 -15.41 2.06 1.08
N SER A 212 -14.68 1.22 0.35
CA SER A 212 -14.94 0.94 -1.07
C SER A 212 -16.15 0.03 -1.27
N ASN A 213 -16.68 0.03 -2.47
CA ASN A 213 -17.43 -1.11 -2.99
C ASN A 213 -16.54 -2.37 -3.00
N ASN A 214 -17.12 -3.53 -3.34
CA ASN A 214 -16.33 -4.74 -3.58
C ASN A 214 -15.49 -4.55 -4.85
N THR A 215 -14.17 -4.70 -4.73
CA THR A 215 -13.19 -4.53 -5.81
C THR A 215 -12.55 -5.87 -6.15
N SER A 216 -12.04 -5.97 -7.37
CA SER A 216 -11.19 -7.10 -7.79
C SER A 216 -9.77 -6.62 -8.09
N ARG A 217 -8.77 -7.46 -7.81
CA ARG A 217 -7.37 -7.14 -8.07
C ARG A 217 -6.54 -8.39 -8.36
N PRO A 218 -5.40 -8.24 -9.09
CA PRO A 218 -4.48 -9.35 -9.32
C PRO A 218 -3.85 -9.82 -8.00
N LEU A 219 -3.27 -11.03 -8.03
CA LEU A 219 -2.50 -11.58 -6.94
C LEU A 219 -1.38 -10.60 -6.53
N PRO A 220 -1.11 -10.45 -5.23
CA PRO A 220 0.03 -9.67 -4.78
C PRO A 220 1.34 -10.39 -5.18
N ARG A 221 2.41 -9.62 -5.38
CA ARG A 221 3.73 -10.18 -5.76
C ARG A 221 4.19 -11.31 -4.83
N ARG A 222 3.92 -11.17 -3.53
CA ARG A 222 4.29 -12.18 -2.51
C ARG A 222 3.63 -13.55 -2.72
N GLU A 223 2.59 -13.61 -3.56
CA GLU A 223 1.86 -14.85 -3.85
C GLU A 223 1.91 -15.26 -5.32
N LYS A 224 2.02 -14.31 -6.25
CA LYS A 224 2.00 -14.60 -7.69
C LYS A 224 3.05 -15.63 -8.13
N SER A 225 4.19 -15.73 -7.43
CA SER A 225 5.28 -16.67 -7.75
C SER A 225 5.16 -18.02 -7.03
N ILE A 226 4.25 -18.16 -6.06
CA ILE A 226 4.16 -19.34 -5.18
C ILE A 226 2.77 -19.94 -5.08
N ARG A 227 1.75 -19.29 -5.69
CA ARG A 227 0.33 -19.71 -5.63
C ARG A 227 -0.23 -19.79 -7.05
N ASP A 228 -0.91 -20.89 -7.33
CA ASP A 228 -1.63 -21.20 -8.58
C ASP A 228 -3.06 -21.72 -8.31
N ASP A 229 -3.49 -21.69 -7.05
CA ASP A 229 -4.76 -22.24 -6.59
C ASP A 229 -5.90 -21.20 -6.55
N TYR A 230 -5.61 -19.95 -6.89
CA TYR A 230 -6.61 -18.89 -7.10
C TYR A 230 -6.10 -17.84 -8.10
N ASP A 231 -7.03 -17.09 -8.73
CA ASP A 231 -6.71 -16.21 -9.87
C ASP A 231 -6.77 -14.72 -9.51
N LEU A 232 -7.60 -14.34 -8.55
CA LEU A 232 -7.79 -12.95 -8.17
C LEU A 232 -8.25 -12.80 -6.71
N ILE A 233 -8.09 -11.60 -6.20
CA ILE A 233 -8.65 -11.20 -4.91
C ILE A 233 -9.88 -10.33 -5.15
N LYS A 234 -11.02 -10.69 -4.53
CA LYS A 234 -12.21 -9.84 -4.40
C LYS A 234 -12.32 -9.35 -2.97
N GLY A 235 -12.56 -8.05 -2.77
CA GLY A 235 -12.68 -7.56 -1.40
C GLY A 235 -12.98 -6.07 -1.29
N THR A 236 -13.18 -5.62 -0.06
CA THR A 236 -13.38 -4.21 0.29
C THR A 236 -12.10 -3.61 0.87
N ASN A 237 -11.89 -2.34 0.57
CA ASN A 237 -10.80 -1.54 1.12
C ASN A 237 -11.38 -0.51 2.07
N ILE A 238 -10.76 -0.34 3.22
CA ILE A 238 -11.15 0.64 4.23
C ILE A 238 -9.93 1.49 4.57
N HIS A 239 -10.05 2.81 4.40
CA HIS A 239 -9.03 3.76 4.84
C HIS A 239 -9.55 4.49 6.07
N THR A 240 -8.84 4.36 7.19
CA THR A 240 -9.17 5.04 8.45
C THR A 240 -8.10 6.06 8.78
N ILE A 241 -8.48 7.33 8.81
CA ILE A 241 -7.59 8.44 9.20
C ILE A 241 -7.71 8.65 10.70
N THR A 242 -6.56 8.68 11.38
CA THR A 242 -6.43 8.87 12.83
C THR A 242 -5.57 10.10 13.12
N PRO A 243 -5.50 10.58 14.38
CA PRO A 243 -4.62 11.70 14.72
C PRO A 243 -3.15 11.52 14.31
N ASN A 244 -2.63 10.30 14.43
CA ASN A 244 -1.19 10.04 14.30
C ASN A 244 -0.81 9.22 13.06
N GLY A 245 -1.74 9.10 12.10
CA GLY A 245 -1.49 8.35 10.87
C GLY A 245 -2.78 7.83 10.25
N TRP A 246 -2.68 6.72 9.55
CA TRP A 246 -3.83 6.09 8.91
C TRP A 246 -3.63 4.58 8.75
N VAL A 247 -4.73 3.91 8.50
CA VAL A 247 -4.75 2.46 8.34
C VAL A 247 -5.50 2.11 7.06
N HIS A 248 -4.94 1.18 6.28
CA HIS A 248 -5.62 0.51 5.17
C HIS A 248 -5.96 -0.92 5.58
N GLU A 249 -7.24 -1.17 5.78
CA GLU A 249 -7.77 -2.50 6.06
C GLU A 249 -8.32 -3.11 4.77
N GLN A 250 -8.14 -4.41 4.62
CA GLN A 250 -8.61 -5.18 3.47
C GLN A 250 -9.35 -6.42 3.95
N ASN A 251 -10.60 -6.57 3.49
CA ASN A 251 -11.37 -7.80 3.71
C ASN A 251 -11.45 -8.55 2.38
N ASN A 252 -10.58 -9.50 2.21
CA ASN A 252 -10.28 -10.17 0.96
C ASN A 252 -10.91 -11.57 0.88
N SER A 253 -11.31 -11.96 -0.33
CA SER A 253 -11.57 -13.34 -0.73
C SER A 253 -10.60 -13.72 -1.84
N LYS A 254 -9.89 -14.83 -1.69
CA LYS A 254 -9.08 -15.45 -2.75
C LYS A 254 -10.03 -16.28 -3.61
N VAL A 255 -10.12 -15.97 -4.91
CA VAL A 255 -11.20 -16.47 -5.78
C VAL A 255 -10.62 -16.93 -7.11
N THR A 256 -11.16 -18.02 -7.66
CA THR A 256 -10.86 -18.45 -9.03
C THR A 256 -11.66 -17.66 -10.06
N LEU A 257 -11.27 -17.71 -11.35
CA LEU A 257 -12.05 -17.12 -12.46
C LEU A 257 -13.47 -17.70 -12.56
N LYS A 258 -13.73 -18.86 -11.96
CA LYS A 258 -15.06 -19.51 -11.91
C LYS A 258 -15.87 -19.09 -10.67
N ASP A 259 -15.49 -18.01 -9.98
CA ASP A 259 -16.12 -17.51 -8.74
C ASP A 259 -16.07 -18.49 -7.55
N PHE A 260 -15.18 -19.47 -7.58
CA PHE A 260 -14.98 -20.35 -6.45
C PHE A 260 -14.11 -19.66 -5.39
N VAL A 261 -14.61 -19.53 -4.17
CA VAL A 261 -13.89 -18.93 -3.05
C VAL A 261 -13.00 -19.97 -2.39
N LEU A 262 -11.70 -19.76 -2.43
CA LEU A 262 -10.72 -20.62 -1.79
C LEU A 262 -10.57 -20.29 -0.29
N ALA A 263 -10.34 -19.02 0.02
CA ALA A 263 -10.08 -18.56 1.39
C ALA A 263 -10.47 -17.10 1.60
N LYS A 264 -10.65 -16.74 2.88
CA LYS A 264 -10.72 -15.34 3.35
C LYS A 264 -9.36 -14.91 3.88
N GLU A 265 -9.00 -13.67 3.59
CA GLU A 265 -7.79 -13.02 4.12
C GLU A 265 -8.14 -11.64 4.69
N ILE A 266 -7.57 -11.31 5.83
CA ILE A 266 -7.53 -9.95 6.36
C ILE A 266 -6.16 -9.37 6.05
N GLY A 267 -6.14 -8.17 5.45
CA GLY A 267 -4.95 -7.36 5.26
C GLY A 267 -5.02 -6.09 6.08
N LEU A 268 -3.89 -5.71 6.67
CA LEU A 268 -3.77 -4.50 7.47
C LEU A 268 -2.44 -3.81 7.15
N ALA A 269 -2.50 -2.61 6.59
CA ALA A 269 -1.33 -1.73 6.45
C ALA A 269 -1.49 -0.54 7.40
N ARG A 270 -0.60 -0.42 8.37
CA ARG A 270 -0.62 0.63 9.40
C ARG A 270 0.47 1.64 9.13
N TYR A 271 0.09 2.87 8.87
CA TYR A 271 0.94 4.03 8.63
C TYR A 271 1.03 4.85 9.91
N GLN A 272 2.11 4.68 10.65
CA GLN A 272 2.40 5.41 11.89
C GLN A 272 3.42 6.50 11.59
N ARG A 273 3.07 7.76 11.85
CA ARG A 273 3.98 8.88 11.61
C ARG A 273 5.25 8.74 12.45
N ILE A 274 6.38 9.04 11.82
CA ILE A 274 7.70 9.02 12.45
C ILE A 274 8.36 10.39 12.36
N LYS A 275 9.43 10.57 13.10
CA LYS A 275 10.28 11.77 13.13
C LYS A 275 11.75 11.38 13.19
N ASN A 276 12.63 12.35 13.01
CA ASN A 276 14.08 12.18 13.10
C ASN A 276 14.64 11.08 12.17
N PHE A 277 13.99 10.87 11.04
CA PHE A 277 14.43 9.90 10.04
C PHE A 277 15.05 10.63 8.83
N ASP A 278 16.10 10.07 8.24
CA ASP A 278 16.76 10.65 7.08
C ASP A 278 16.03 10.27 5.78
N TRP A 279 15.27 11.20 5.25
CA TRP A 279 14.53 11.07 3.97
C TRP A 279 15.31 11.57 2.76
N SER A 280 16.50 12.14 2.94
CA SER A 280 17.26 12.88 1.91
C SER A 280 17.47 12.08 0.63
N ALA A 281 17.78 10.79 0.74
CA ALA A 281 17.99 9.93 -0.42
C ALA A 281 16.72 9.79 -1.28
N GLY A 282 15.55 9.66 -0.64
CA GLY A 282 14.25 9.59 -1.31
C GLY A 282 13.82 10.91 -1.93
N GLU A 283 14.03 12.01 -1.21
CA GLU A 283 13.76 13.36 -1.70
C GLU A 283 14.61 13.69 -2.94
N ILE A 284 15.90 13.39 -2.90
CA ILE A 284 16.82 13.57 -4.04
C ILE A 284 16.41 12.67 -5.20
N TYR A 285 16.03 11.41 -4.94
CA TYR A 285 15.57 10.51 -5.99
C TYR A 285 14.32 11.08 -6.66
N TRP A 286 13.31 11.48 -5.86
CA TRP A 286 12.06 12.01 -6.39
C TRP A 286 12.28 13.30 -7.17
N ALA A 287 13.00 14.27 -6.62
CA ALA A 287 13.31 15.53 -7.30
C ALA A 287 13.99 15.33 -8.66
N LYS A 288 14.82 14.27 -8.81
CA LYS A 288 15.50 13.96 -10.07
C LYS A 288 14.67 13.14 -11.06
N THR A 289 13.64 12.42 -10.60
CA THR A 289 12.90 11.45 -11.43
C THR A 289 11.41 11.78 -11.57
N GLU A 290 10.89 12.80 -10.86
CA GLU A 290 9.48 13.18 -10.89
C GLU A 290 8.96 13.42 -12.31
N GLU A 291 9.72 14.12 -13.13
CA GLU A 291 9.37 14.42 -14.52
C GLU A 291 9.35 13.15 -15.38
N PHE A 292 10.29 12.23 -15.19
CA PHE A 292 10.29 10.92 -15.85
C PHE A 292 9.01 10.14 -15.50
N TRP A 293 8.69 10.05 -14.20
CA TRP A 293 7.50 9.36 -13.76
C TRP A 293 6.20 10.06 -14.17
N ARG A 294 6.23 11.38 -14.31
CA ARG A 294 5.11 12.12 -14.91
C ARG A 294 4.84 11.67 -16.34
N LYS A 295 5.88 11.45 -17.14
CA LYS A 295 5.76 10.92 -18.51
C LYS A 295 5.25 9.48 -18.53
N VAL A 296 5.71 8.63 -17.63
CA VAL A 296 5.18 7.27 -17.47
C VAL A 296 3.67 7.32 -17.18
N ARG A 297 3.23 8.17 -16.25
CA ARG A 297 1.80 8.35 -15.94
C ARG A 297 0.98 8.86 -17.14
N GLU A 298 1.52 9.78 -17.92
CA GLU A 298 0.85 10.30 -19.12
C GLU A 298 0.58 9.18 -20.15
N VAL A 299 1.57 8.31 -20.38
CA VAL A 299 1.40 7.17 -21.29
C VAL A 299 0.33 6.22 -20.75
N TRP A 300 0.41 5.81 -19.48
CA TRP A 300 -0.61 4.95 -18.87
C TRP A 300 -2.00 5.56 -18.93
N THR A 301 -2.14 6.84 -18.64
CA THR A 301 -3.44 7.55 -18.70
C THR A 301 -4.00 7.47 -20.11
N LYS A 302 -3.20 7.76 -21.13
CA LYS A 302 -3.60 7.68 -22.55
C LYS A 302 -4.09 6.27 -22.91
N GLU A 303 -3.33 5.23 -22.55
CA GLU A 303 -3.68 3.85 -22.90
C GLU A 303 -4.95 3.38 -22.16
N ILE A 304 -5.06 3.71 -20.85
CA ILE A 304 -6.26 3.37 -20.07
C ILE A 304 -7.49 4.14 -20.57
N GLU A 305 -7.37 5.43 -20.88
CA GLU A 305 -8.51 6.24 -21.34
C GLU A 305 -9.03 5.80 -22.71
N ASN A 306 -8.14 5.42 -23.62
CA ASN A 306 -8.51 5.02 -24.98
C ASN A 306 -9.07 3.59 -25.09
N SER A 307 -8.86 2.75 -24.08
CA SER A 307 -9.24 1.35 -24.10
C SER A 307 -10.54 1.10 -23.34
N LYS A 308 -11.45 0.27 -23.89
CA LYS A 308 -12.57 -0.29 -23.13
C LYS A 308 -12.09 -1.43 -22.23
N LYS A 309 -11.14 -2.21 -22.74
CA LYS A 309 -10.41 -3.25 -22.00
C LYS A 309 -8.92 -3.07 -22.25
N ILE A 310 -8.12 -3.27 -21.22
CA ILE A 310 -6.67 -3.24 -21.32
C ILE A 310 -6.10 -4.48 -20.60
N LYS A 311 -5.29 -5.25 -21.31
CA LYS A 311 -4.55 -6.38 -20.74
C LYS A 311 -3.09 -5.99 -20.60
N VAL A 312 -2.55 -6.09 -19.38
CA VAL A 312 -1.17 -5.67 -19.07
C VAL A 312 -0.39 -6.87 -18.54
N SER A 313 0.54 -7.38 -19.33
CA SER A 313 1.46 -8.40 -18.85
C SER A 313 2.65 -7.76 -18.14
N GLN A 314 2.99 -8.23 -16.94
CA GLN A 314 4.21 -7.82 -16.27
C GLN A 314 5.47 -8.39 -16.94
N ASN A 315 5.34 -9.48 -17.71
CA ASN A 315 6.45 -10.11 -18.45
C ASN A 315 6.15 -10.05 -19.95
N ALA A 316 7.01 -9.42 -20.71
CA ALA A 316 6.98 -9.40 -22.16
C ALA A 316 8.40 -9.45 -22.71
N ASN A 317 8.63 -10.21 -23.79
CA ASN A 317 9.93 -10.33 -24.45
C ASN A 317 11.07 -10.66 -23.48
N ASP A 318 10.84 -11.61 -22.54
CA ASP A 318 11.78 -12.01 -21.48
C ASP A 318 12.22 -10.87 -20.53
N ALA A 319 11.47 -9.78 -20.52
CA ALA A 319 11.74 -8.64 -19.66
C ALA A 319 10.54 -8.29 -18.76
N ILE A 320 10.82 -7.76 -17.58
CA ILE A 320 9.82 -7.38 -16.58
C ILE A 320 9.60 -5.87 -16.64
N LEU A 321 8.35 -5.45 -16.83
CA LEU A 321 7.95 -4.06 -17.03
C LEU A 321 8.57 -3.10 -16.00
N PHE A 322 8.38 -3.38 -14.71
CA PHE A 322 8.87 -2.47 -13.68
C PHE A 322 10.39 -2.36 -13.67
N ILE A 323 11.13 -3.46 -13.97
CA ILE A 323 12.60 -3.43 -14.03
C ILE A 323 13.04 -2.47 -15.13
N ARG A 324 12.48 -2.63 -16.33
CA ARG A 324 12.80 -1.76 -17.48
C ARG A 324 12.54 -0.29 -17.22
N LEU A 325 11.40 0.03 -16.58
CA LEU A 325 11.07 1.44 -16.27
C LEU A 325 11.95 2.02 -15.15
N PHE A 326 12.33 1.21 -14.15
CA PHE A 326 13.29 1.65 -13.12
C PHE A 326 14.69 1.87 -13.69
N GLU A 327 15.16 1.00 -14.58
CA GLU A 327 16.43 1.19 -15.29
C GLU A 327 16.44 2.51 -16.11
N LEU A 328 15.35 2.79 -16.82
CA LEU A 328 15.21 4.06 -17.54
C LEU A 328 15.15 5.27 -16.59
N ALA A 329 14.48 5.15 -15.46
CA ALA A 329 14.44 6.20 -14.43
C ALA A 329 15.84 6.48 -13.87
N ASP A 330 16.65 5.43 -13.68
CA ASP A 330 18.04 5.58 -13.25
C ASP A 330 18.95 6.18 -14.35
N GLU A 331 18.72 5.86 -15.63
CA GLU A 331 19.38 6.54 -16.74
C GLU A 331 19.02 8.03 -16.74
N TYR A 332 17.74 8.35 -16.60
CA TYR A 332 17.25 9.74 -16.52
C TYR A 332 17.88 10.50 -15.35
N LYS A 333 17.89 9.90 -14.17
CA LYS A 333 18.52 10.44 -12.96
C LYS A 333 20.01 10.77 -13.15
N ARG A 334 20.72 9.98 -13.99
CA ARG A 334 22.13 10.23 -14.37
C ARG A 334 22.31 11.28 -15.48
N GLY A 335 21.22 11.88 -15.96
CA GLY A 335 21.24 12.95 -16.97
C GLY A 335 20.96 12.51 -18.41
N ASN A 336 20.62 11.23 -18.64
CA ASN A 336 20.17 10.76 -19.95
C ASN A 336 18.69 11.09 -20.18
N ILE A 337 18.39 12.33 -20.60
CA ILE A 337 17.03 12.81 -20.87
C ILE A 337 16.34 12.07 -22.03
N GLN A 338 17.10 11.40 -22.91
CA GLN A 338 16.52 10.61 -24.01
C GLN A 338 15.85 9.33 -23.55
N SER A 339 16.08 8.89 -22.31
CA SER A 339 15.37 7.73 -21.73
C SER A 339 13.84 7.90 -21.79
N ILE A 340 13.33 9.14 -21.70
CA ILE A 340 11.90 9.46 -21.83
C ILE A 340 11.30 8.96 -23.16
N SER A 341 12.02 9.04 -24.26
CA SER A 341 11.51 8.62 -25.60
C SER A 341 11.23 7.11 -25.69
N LYS A 342 11.79 6.31 -24.81
CA LYS A 342 11.59 4.86 -24.77
C LYS A 342 10.39 4.41 -23.93
N ILE A 343 9.81 5.30 -23.12
CA ILE A 343 8.72 4.96 -22.17
C ILE A 343 7.52 4.37 -22.92
N GLU A 344 7.01 5.05 -23.94
CA GLU A 344 5.82 4.63 -24.69
C GLU A 344 6.06 3.27 -25.36
N THR A 345 7.22 3.07 -25.96
CA THR A 345 7.59 1.78 -26.59
C THR A 345 7.57 0.65 -25.55
N ILE A 346 8.22 0.84 -24.40
CA ILE A 346 8.28 -0.19 -23.35
C ILE A 346 6.89 -0.50 -22.83
N ILE A 347 6.06 0.48 -22.55
CA ILE A 347 4.70 0.25 -22.04
C ILE A 347 3.87 -0.51 -23.07
N ASN A 348 3.92 -0.11 -24.35
CA ASN A 348 3.13 -0.73 -25.40
C ASN A 348 3.54 -2.19 -25.70
N GLU A 349 4.81 -2.55 -25.49
CA GLU A 349 5.25 -3.95 -25.57
C GLU A 349 4.61 -4.85 -24.48
N HIS A 350 4.10 -4.28 -23.41
CA HIS A 350 3.44 -4.97 -22.30
C HIS A 350 1.91 -4.90 -22.33
N ILE A 351 1.33 -4.17 -23.27
CA ILE A 351 -0.11 -4.08 -23.47
C ILE A 351 -0.53 -5.03 -24.60
N TYR A 352 -1.59 -5.77 -24.36
CA TYR A 352 -2.20 -6.73 -25.32
C TYR A 352 -3.66 -6.36 -25.54
N GLU A 353 -4.15 -6.60 -26.76
CA GLU A 353 -5.57 -6.46 -27.11
C GLU A 353 -6.45 -7.63 -26.63
#